data_a015e97a5554b9b526fbaa5434e49299
#
_entry.id   a015e97a5554b9b526fbaa5434e49299
#
_cell.length_a   1.000
_cell.length_b   1.000
_cell.length_c   1.000
_cell.angle_alpha   90.00
_cell.angle_beta   90.00
_cell.angle_gamma   90.00
#
_symmetry.space_group_name_H-M   'P 1'
#
loop_
_entity.id
_entity.type
_entity.pdbx_description
1 polymer ?
#
loop_
_entity_poly.entity_id
_entity_poly.type
_entity_poly.pdbx_seq_one_letter_code
_entity_poly.pdbx_strand_id
1 'polypeptide(L)'
;MEDWRQRTQLLLGDEKMERLRQAHVLVVGLGGVGAYAAEMICRAGVGRMTIVDADMVQPTNLNRQLPALHSTLGMSKAEILEKRFRDINPEIGLTVLPVFLKDENIPELLDAASYDFVVDAIDTLSPKCHLIAEAMKRHIKIVSSMGAGAKSDITQVRFADIWDTYHCGLSKAVRKRLQKMGIKRKLPVAVSYTHLRAHETSQDL
;
A
#
# COMPACT_ATOMS: atom_id res chain seq x y z
N MET A 1 18.86 8.49 -25.56
CA MET A 1 18.58 7.29 -24.74
C MET A 1 17.15 6.89 -25.00
N GLU A 2 16.89 5.61 -25.23
CA GLU A 2 15.50 5.13 -25.30
C GLU A 2 14.80 5.37 -23.97
N ASP A 3 13.57 5.88 -23.99
CA ASP A 3 12.79 6.09 -22.77
C ASP A 3 12.40 4.73 -22.18
N TRP A 4 12.84 4.44 -20.97
CA TRP A 4 12.55 3.20 -20.26
C TRP A 4 11.03 2.95 -20.09
N ARG A 5 10.21 4.00 -20.22
CA ARG A 5 8.73 3.95 -20.16
C ARG A 5 8.08 3.62 -21.50
N GLN A 6 8.85 3.44 -22.58
CA GLN A 6 8.32 3.26 -23.94
C GLN A 6 7.26 2.16 -24.03
N ARG A 7 7.46 1.04 -23.36
CA ARG A 7 6.46 -0.06 -23.38
C ARG A 7 5.19 0.30 -22.64
N THR A 8 5.28 1.03 -21.55
CA THR A 8 4.12 1.57 -20.83
C THR A 8 3.39 2.59 -21.69
N GLN A 9 4.12 3.45 -22.38
CA GLN A 9 3.56 4.45 -23.30
C GLN A 9 2.81 3.80 -24.47
N LEU A 10 3.36 2.74 -25.07
CA LEU A 10 2.69 1.98 -26.14
C LEU A 10 1.36 1.36 -25.66
N LEU A 11 1.30 0.94 -24.40
CA LEU A 11 0.09 0.35 -23.80
C LEU A 11 -0.97 1.42 -23.43
N LEU A 12 -0.53 2.52 -22.85
CA LEU A 12 -1.44 3.50 -22.25
C LEU A 12 -1.74 4.69 -23.16
N GLY A 13 -0.83 5.04 -24.07
CA GLY A 13 -0.88 6.25 -24.89
C GLY A 13 -0.40 7.50 -24.13
N ASP A 14 -0.10 8.56 -24.89
CA ASP A 14 0.54 9.77 -24.37
C ASP A 14 -0.29 10.49 -23.31
N GLU A 15 -1.59 10.58 -23.50
CA GLU A 15 -2.50 11.26 -22.55
C GLU A 15 -2.47 10.63 -21.15
N LYS A 16 -2.51 9.29 -21.09
CA LYS A 16 -2.48 8.57 -19.80
C LYS A 16 -1.09 8.62 -19.17
N MET A 17 -0.04 8.61 -19.99
CA MET A 17 1.34 8.78 -19.51
C MET A 17 1.53 10.15 -18.89
N GLU A 18 0.96 11.21 -19.49
CA GLU A 18 1.03 12.54 -18.92
C GLU A 18 0.26 12.64 -17.59
N ARG A 19 -0.91 11.98 -17.49
CA ARG A 19 -1.64 11.88 -16.21
C ARG A 19 -0.82 11.16 -15.13
N LEU A 20 -0.06 10.11 -15.49
CA LEU A 20 0.83 9.43 -14.54
C LEU A 20 1.98 10.34 -14.08
N ARG A 21 2.59 11.11 -14.99
CA ARG A 21 3.64 12.07 -14.63
C ARG A 21 3.17 13.17 -13.68
N GLN A 22 1.91 13.57 -13.80
CA GLN A 22 1.32 14.59 -12.92
C GLN A 22 0.82 14.03 -11.60
N ALA A 23 0.52 12.74 -11.53
CA ALA A 23 -0.08 12.10 -10.38
C ALA A 23 0.85 12.07 -9.16
N HIS A 24 0.24 12.20 -7.97
CA HIS A 24 0.89 12.01 -6.68
C HIS A 24 0.23 10.87 -5.92
N VAL A 25 0.97 9.80 -5.66
CA VAL A 25 0.48 8.62 -4.96
C VAL A 25 1.11 8.54 -3.57
N LEU A 26 0.26 8.37 -2.54
CA LEU A 26 0.69 8.05 -1.19
C LEU A 26 0.62 6.53 -0.98
N VAL A 27 1.72 5.92 -0.54
CA VAL A 27 1.77 4.51 -0.16
C VAL A 27 2.13 4.39 1.31
N VAL A 28 1.25 3.77 2.09
CA VAL A 28 1.42 3.61 3.54
C VAL A 28 1.57 2.13 3.89
N GLY A 29 2.68 1.81 4.55
CA GLY A 29 3.11 0.45 4.83
C GLY A 29 3.96 -0.13 3.70
N LEU A 30 5.21 -0.47 3.99
CA LEU A 30 6.21 -0.97 3.02
C LEU A 30 6.63 -2.42 3.32
N GLY A 31 5.68 -3.20 3.80
CA GLY A 31 5.83 -4.62 4.04
C GLY A 31 5.72 -5.48 2.77
N GLY A 32 5.22 -6.73 2.94
CA GLY A 32 5.12 -7.70 1.85
C GLY A 32 4.16 -7.35 0.71
N VAL A 33 3.27 -6.38 0.90
CA VAL A 33 2.34 -5.90 -0.14
C VAL A 33 2.73 -4.49 -0.61
N GLY A 34 2.88 -3.55 0.33
CA GLY A 34 3.04 -2.13 -0.02
C GLY A 34 4.36 -1.83 -0.73
N ALA A 35 5.47 -2.51 -0.38
CA ALA A 35 6.74 -2.32 -1.06
C ALA A 35 6.67 -2.72 -2.54
N TYR A 36 6.03 -3.84 -2.86
CA TYR A 36 5.81 -4.27 -4.25
C TYR A 36 4.85 -3.32 -4.98
N ALA A 37 3.76 -2.89 -4.33
CA ALA A 37 2.83 -1.92 -4.90
C ALA A 37 3.55 -0.60 -5.24
N ALA A 38 4.34 -0.06 -4.32
CA ALA A 38 5.12 1.15 -4.53
C ALA A 38 6.13 1.01 -5.68
N GLU A 39 6.82 -0.15 -5.77
CA GLU A 39 7.73 -0.40 -6.90
C GLU A 39 6.98 -0.43 -8.23
N MET A 40 5.84 -1.12 -8.33
CA MET A 40 5.07 -1.16 -9.57
C MET A 40 4.55 0.22 -9.98
N ILE A 41 4.13 1.04 -9.02
CA ILE A 41 3.72 2.43 -9.25
C ILE A 41 4.90 3.27 -9.75
N CYS A 42 6.07 3.14 -9.13
CA CYS A 42 7.30 3.78 -9.59
C CYS A 42 7.65 3.37 -11.03
N ARG A 43 7.63 2.06 -11.34
CA ARG A 43 7.89 1.51 -12.68
C ARG A 43 6.84 1.90 -13.71
N ALA A 44 5.61 2.20 -13.31
CA ALA A 44 4.60 2.74 -14.21
C ALA A 44 4.88 4.18 -14.65
N GLY A 45 5.82 4.88 -13.98
CA GLY A 45 6.21 6.24 -14.34
C GLY A 45 5.39 7.33 -13.65
N VAL A 46 4.88 7.04 -12.42
CA VAL A 46 4.24 8.09 -11.62
C VAL A 46 5.24 9.21 -11.32
N GLY A 47 4.79 10.47 -11.43
CA GLY A 47 5.69 11.60 -11.25
C GLY A 47 6.02 11.92 -9.80
N ARG A 48 5.06 11.74 -8.88
CA ARG A 48 5.27 11.99 -7.45
C ARG A 48 4.77 10.84 -6.61
N MET A 49 5.54 10.47 -5.60
CA MET A 49 5.15 9.43 -4.65
C MET A 49 5.61 9.80 -3.24
N THR A 50 4.74 9.60 -2.27
CA THR A 50 5.09 9.65 -0.84
C THR A 50 5.01 8.24 -0.28
N ILE A 51 6.07 7.77 0.38
CA ILE A 51 6.13 6.47 1.03
C ILE A 51 6.28 6.62 2.53
N VAL A 52 5.53 5.83 3.31
CA VAL A 52 5.48 5.93 4.78
C VAL A 52 5.64 4.55 5.39
N ASP A 53 6.68 4.36 6.18
CA ASP A 53 6.92 3.16 7.00
C ASP A 53 8.01 3.44 8.03
N ALA A 54 7.79 3.10 9.29
CA ALA A 54 8.77 3.31 10.37
C ALA A 54 9.68 2.11 10.61
N ASP A 55 9.37 0.97 10.01
CA ASP A 55 10.02 -0.29 10.35
C ASP A 55 11.44 -0.40 9.80
N MET A 56 12.24 -1.11 10.56
CA MET A 56 13.52 -1.63 10.13
C MET A 56 13.36 -3.04 9.57
N VAL A 57 14.25 -3.44 8.67
CA VAL A 57 14.29 -4.79 8.13
C VAL A 57 14.67 -5.79 9.24
N GLN A 58 13.84 -6.80 9.43
CA GLN A 58 14.05 -7.88 10.39
C GLN A 58 14.32 -9.21 9.66
N PRO A 59 15.03 -10.18 10.29
CA PRO A 59 15.27 -11.49 9.68
C PRO A 59 13.98 -12.20 9.21
N THR A 60 12.89 -12.06 9.96
CA THR A 60 11.58 -12.64 9.63
C THR A 60 10.92 -12.02 8.41
N ASN A 61 11.44 -10.91 7.88
CA ASN A 61 10.93 -10.27 6.68
C ASN A 61 11.51 -10.85 5.38
N LEU A 62 12.65 -11.55 5.46
CA LEU A 62 13.40 -12.05 4.30
C LEU A 62 12.58 -12.94 3.37
N ASN A 63 11.60 -13.65 3.90
CA ASN A 63 10.80 -14.61 3.14
C ASN A 63 9.77 -13.95 2.19
N ARG A 64 9.45 -12.63 2.35
CA ARG A 64 8.36 -12.01 1.59
C ARG A 64 8.46 -10.52 1.33
N GLN A 65 9.36 -9.78 1.98
CA GLN A 65 9.41 -8.32 1.85
C GLN A 65 10.51 -7.88 0.88
N LEU A 66 10.16 -7.06 -0.09
CA LEU A 66 11.07 -6.54 -1.12
C LEU A 66 12.35 -5.88 -0.58
N PRO A 67 12.30 -5.01 0.47
CA PRO A 67 13.50 -4.40 1.01
C PRO A 67 14.38 -5.34 1.84
N ALA A 68 13.88 -6.55 2.16
CA ALA A 68 14.56 -7.45 3.08
C ALA A 68 15.55 -8.36 2.36
N LEU A 69 16.83 -8.07 2.56
CA LEU A 69 17.99 -8.86 2.14
C LEU A 69 18.91 -9.06 3.35
N HIS A 70 19.79 -10.05 3.31
CA HIS A 70 20.81 -10.21 4.36
C HIS A 70 21.65 -8.95 4.55
N SER A 71 21.96 -8.25 3.45
CA SER A 71 22.74 -7.00 3.44
C SER A 71 21.98 -5.78 3.97
N THR A 72 20.65 -5.87 4.12
CA THR A 72 19.81 -4.74 4.56
C THR A 72 19.21 -4.93 5.96
N LEU A 73 19.57 -6.02 6.66
CA LEU A 73 19.12 -6.27 8.03
C LEU A 73 19.46 -5.08 8.95
N GLY A 74 18.48 -4.63 9.72
CA GLY A 74 18.60 -3.49 10.63
C GLY A 74 18.57 -2.11 9.95
N MET A 75 18.36 -2.03 8.62
CA MET A 75 18.20 -0.77 7.91
C MET A 75 16.73 -0.38 7.79
N SER A 76 16.45 0.91 7.63
CA SER A 76 15.10 1.44 7.40
C SER A 76 14.53 0.93 6.08
N LYS A 77 13.31 0.36 6.11
CA LYS A 77 12.61 -0.08 4.90
C LYS A 77 12.37 1.08 3.92
N ALA A 78 11.97 2.23 4.45
CA ALA A 78 11.69 3.41 3.64
C ALA A 78 12.94 3.95 2.93
N GLU A 79 14.08 4.01 3.61
CA GLU A 79 15.35 4.48 3.03
C GLU A 79 15.93 3.51 1.99
N ILE A 80 15.77 2.20 2.21
CA ILE A 80 16.18 1.20 1.21
C ILE A 80 15.37 1.39 -0.07
N LEU A 81 14.06 1.53 0.07
CA LEU A 81 13.17 1.70 -1.07
C LEU A 81 13.34 3.06 -1.74
N GLU A 82 13.72 4.12 -1.00
CA GLU A 82 14.09 5.39 -1.60
C GLU A 82 15.21 5.22 -2.63
N LYS A 83 16.32 4.61 -2.22
CA LYS A 83 17.47 4.39 -3.11
C LYS A 83 17.06 3.59 -4.34
N ARG A 84 16.27 2.53 -4.12
CA ARG A 84 15.78 1.66 -5.18
C ARG A 84 14.85 2.39 -6.16
N PHE A 85 13.92 3.20 -5.66
CA PHE A 85 12.96 3.89 -6.53
C PHE A 85 13.60 5.04 -7.31
N ARG A 86 14.58 5.74 -6.73
CA ARG A 86 15.37 6.74 -7.44
C ARG A 86 16.28 6.11 -8.52
N ASP A 87 16.73 4.87 -8.33
CA ASP A 87 17.50 4.14 -9.34
C ASP A 87 16.59 3.66 -10.50
N ILE A 88 15.34 3.28 -10.21
CA ILE A 88 14.33 2.91 -11.21
C ILE A 88 13.85 4.13 -12.00
N ASN A 89 13.51 5.20 -11.31
CA ASN A 89 12.97 6.45 -11.87
C ASN A 89 13.72 7.65 -11.25
N PRO A 90 14.82 8.08 -11.85
CA PRO A 90 15.62 9.20 -11.33
C PRO A 90 14.86 10.54 -11.26
N GLU A 91 13.79 10.69 -12.05
CA GLU A 91 12.97 11.91 -12.13
C GLU A 91 11.83 11.94 -11.10
N ILE A 92 11.63 10.87 -10.34
CA ILE A 92 10.50 10.79 -9.40
C ILE A 92 10.61 11.83 -8.28
N GLY A 93 9.56 12.62 -8.08
CA GLY A 93 9.40 13.45 -6.90
C GLY A 93 9.04 12.59 -5.68
N LEU A 94 10.06 12.00 -5.03
CA LEU A 94 9.86 11.06 -3.94
C LEU A 94 10.03 11.73 -2.58
N THR A 95 8.97 11.66 -1.76
CA THR A 95 8.98 12.02 -0.34
C THR A 95 9.01 10.74 0.49
N VAL A 96 9.95 10.67 1.43
CA VAL A 96 10.17 9.48 2.27
C VAL A 96 9.94 9.85 3.72
N LEU A 97 9.01 9.16 4.37
CA LEU A 97 8.62 9.40 5.75
C LEU A 97 8.86 8.13 6.59
N PRO A 98 10.02 7.99 7.22
CA PRO A 98 10.34 6.86 8.09
C PRO A 98 9.69 7.07 9.48
N VAL A 99 8.36 7.22 9.50
CA VAL A 99 7.59 7.55 10.71
C VAL A 99 6.51 6.53 10.99
N PHE A 100 6.25 6.31 12.26
CA PHE A 100 5.15 5.47 12.70
C PHE A 100 3.82 6.22 12.56
N LEU A 101 2.92 5.66 11.75
CA LEU A 101 1.61 6.28 11.55
C LEU A 101 0.70 5.95 12.74
N LYS A 102 0.26 7.01 13.41
CA LYS A 102 -0.73 6.98 14.50
C LYS A 102 -1.99 7.71 14.06
N ASP A 103 -3.09 7.43 14.73
CA ASP A 103 -4.38 8.04 14.44
C ASP A 103 -4.31 9.59 14.43
N GLU A 104 -3.46 10.17 15.30
CA GLU A 104 -3.33 11.62 15.47
C GLU A 104 -2.57 12.32 14.32
N ASN A 105 -1.59 11.63 13.68
CA ASN A 105 -0.77 12.25 12.62
C ASN A 105 -1.29 11.98 11.18
N ILE A 106 -2.34 11.17 11.03
CA ILE A 106 -2.96 10.88 9.73
C ILE A 106 -3.54 12.14 9.06
N PRO A 107 -4.28 13.02 9.76
CA PRO A 107 -4.77 14.25 9.14
C PRO A 107 -3.65 15.12 8.56
N GLU A 108 -2.58 15.33 9.32
CA GLU A 108 -1.42 16.11 8.88
C GLU A 108 -0.74 15.48 7.65
N LEU A 109 -0.57 14.16 7.64
CA LEU A 109 -0.03 13.45 6.49
C LEU A 109 -0.87 13.67 5.23
N LEU A 110 -2.19 13.57 5.34
CA LEU A 110 -3.10 13.73 4.19
C LEU A 110 -3.25 15.19 3.74
N ASP A 111 -2.98 16.15 4.61
CA ASP A 111 -3.03 17.57 4.30
C ASP A 111 -1.65 18.12 3.84
N ALA A 112 -0.57 17.35 4.01
CA ALA A 112 0.79 17.75 3.63
C ALA A 112 0.99 17.92 2.12
N ALA A 113 0.17 17.26 1.29
CA ALA A 113 0.21 17.38 -0.17
C ALA A 113 -1.14 17.05 -0.81
N SER A 114 -1.32 17.48 -2.06
CA SER A 114 -2.45 17.02 -2.87
C SER A 114 -2.17 15.63 -3.41
N TYR A 115 -2.81 14.60 -2.84
CA TYR A 115 -2.69 13.22 -3.28
C TYR A 115 -3.86 12.86 -4.22
N ASP A 116 -3.54 12.27 -5.38
CA ASP A 116 -4.53 11.75 -6.33
C ASP A 116 -5.04 10.38 -5.90
N PHE A 117 -4.18 9.61 -5.22
CA PHE A 117 -4.48 8.25 -4.81
C PHE A 117 -3.71 7.83 -3.55
N VAL A 118 -4.37 7.05 -2.70
CA VAL A 118 -3.77 6.42 -1.51
C VAL A 118 -3.78 4.90 -1.67
N VAL A 119 -2.63 4.28 -1.43
CA VAL A 119 -2.49 2.83 -1.29
C VAL A 119 -2.25 2.52 0.18
N ASP A 120 -3.23 1.91 0.81
CA ASP A 120 -3.15 1.47 2.20
C ASP A 120 -2.73 0.00 2.26
N ALA A 121 -1.52 -0.25 2.74
CA ALA A 121 -0.97 -1.57 3.00
C ALA A 121 -0.59 -1.77 4.48
N ILE A 122 -1.24 -1.04 5.39
CA ILE A 122 -1.08 -1.17 6.83
C ILE A 122 -1.73 -2.49 7.29
N ASP A 123 -1.09 -3.22 8.18
CA ASP A 123 -1.60 -4.46 8.79
C ASP A 123 -2.27 -4.23 10.16
N THR A 124 -2.00 -3.11 10.82
CA THR A 124 -2.58 -2.74 12.10
C THR A 124 -3.94 -2.04 11.94
N LEU A 125 -4.93 -2.46 12.76
CA LEU A 125 -6.33 -2.11 12.56
C LEU A 125 -6.63 -0.61 12.77
N SER A 126 -6.09 0.03 13.82
CA SER A 126 -6.48 1.41 14.17
C SER A 126 -6.01 2.41 13.12
N PRO A 127 -4.70 2.54 12.82
CA PRO A 127 -4.24 3.52 11.84
C PRO A 127 -4.79 3.22 10.43
N LYS A 128 -4.99 1.94 10.08
CA LYS A 128 -5.64 1.56 8.82
C LYS A 128 -7.04 2.15 8.69
N CYS A 129 -7.88 1.96 9.70
CA CYS A 129 -9.26 2.47 9.67
C CYS A 129 -9.31 4.00 9.69
N HIS A 130 -8.41 4.66 10.42
CA HIS A 130 -8.32 6.11 10.44
C HIS A 130 -7.83 6.68 9.10
N LEU A 131 -6.81 6.08 8.49
CA LEU A 131 -6.34 6.46 7.16
C LEU A 131 -7.46 6.37 6.12
N ILE A 132 -8.20 5.25 6.11
CA ILE A 132 -9.35 5.06 5.22
C ILE A 132 -10.40 6.16 5.47
N ALA A 133 -10.75 6.39 6.73
CA ALA A 133 -11.77 7.37 7.11
C ALA A 133 -11.40 8.80 6.69
N GLU A 134 -10.17 9.20 7.00
CA GLU A 134 -9.67 10.54 6.71
C GLU A 134 -9.46 10.78 5.20
N ALA A 135 -8.99 9.78 4.45
CA ALA A 135 -8.91 9.85 3.00
C ALA A 135 -10.32 10.00 2.36
N MET A 136 -11.29 9.23 2.84
CA MET A 136 -12.67 9.33 2.37
C MET A 136 -13.33 10.69 2.68
N LYS A 137 -13.07 11.27 3.86
CA LYS A 137 -13.57 12.62 4.20
C LYS A 137 -13.02 13.69 3.25
N ARG A 138 -11.76 13.55 2.83
CA ARG A 138 -11.08 14.46 1.90
C ARG A 138 -11.36 14.13 0.43
N HIS A 139 -12.22 13.15 0.15
CA HIS A 139 -12.52 12.66 -1.20
C HIS A 139 -11.29 12.17 -1.97
N ILE A 140 -10.21 11.78 -1.29
CA ILE A 140 -9.03 11.18 -1.90
C ILE A 140 -9.37 9.73 -2.26
N LYS A 141 -9.04 9.30 -3.47
CA LYS A 141 -9.21 7.91 -3.90
C LYS A 141 -8.29 7.01 -3.10
N ILE A 142 -8.80 5.89 -2.60
CA ILE A 142 -8.03 4.95 -1.80
C ILE A 142 -8.34 3.51 -2.18
N VAL A 143 -7.31 2.67 -2.21
CA VAL A 143 -7.42 1.21 -2.20
C VAL A 143 -6.73 0.66 -0.95
N SER A 144 -7.32 -0.34 -0.33
CA SER A 144 -6.78 -0.94 0.88
C SER A 144 -6.49 -2.43 0.69
N SER A 145 -5.29 -2.86 1.04
CA SER A 145 -4.93 -4.28 1.10
C SER A 145 -5.47 -4.91 2.36
N MET A 146 -6.10 -6.06 2.23
CA MET A 146 -6.58 -6.85 3.36
C MET A 146 -5.53 -7.89 3.81
N GLY A 147 -5.89 -8.77 4.76
CA GLY A 147 -4.96 -9.75 5.31
C GLY A 147 -4.46 -10.73 4.25
N ALA A 148 -3.13 -10.89 4.19
CA ALA A 148 -2.45 -11.82 3.28
C ALA A 148 -1.76 -12.99 4.00
N GLY A 149 -1.73 -12.99 5.35
CA GLY A 149 -1.16 -14.08 6.14
C GLY A 149 -1.89 -15.41 5.89
N ALA A 150 -1.15 -16.50 5.79
CA ALA A 150 -1.64 -17.87 5.53
C ALA A 150 -2.49 -18.01 4.24
N LYS A 151 -2.34 -17.09 3.28
CA LYS A 151 -3.07 -17.09 1.99
C LYS A 151 -2.18 -17.66 0.89
N SER A 152 -2.22 -18.98 0.71
CA SER A 152 -1.32 -19.71 -0.19
C SER A 152 -1.79 -19.78 -1.66
N ASP A 153 -3.10 -19.58 -1.91
CA ASP A 153 -3.66 -19.63 -3.26
C ASP A 153 -3.76 -18.24 -3.88
N ILE A 154 -2.81 -17.90 -4.75
CA ILE A 154 -2.78 -16.62 -5.46
C ILE A 154 -3.95 -16.44 -6.44
N THR A 155 -4.56 -17.54 -6.89
CA THR A 155 -5.72 -17.47 -7.80
C THR A 155 -6.98 -16.96 -7.11
N GLN A 156 -6.98 -16.91 -5.79
CA GLN A 156 -8.08 -16.40 -4.97
C GLN A 156 -7.97 -14.91 -4.63
N VAL A 157 -6.93 -14.22 -5.12
CA VAL A 157 -6.82 -12.76 -4.93
C VAL A 157 -7.83 -12.05 -5.83
N ARG A 158 -8.60 -11.14 -5.24
CA ARG A 158 -9.66 -10.37 -5.91
C ARG A 158 -9.62 -8.91 -5.51
N PHE A 159 -10.06 -8.06 -6.43
CA PHE A 159 -10.56 -6.73 -6.08
C PHE A 159 -12.05 -6.83 -5.75
N ALA A 160 -12.45 -6.27 -4.62
CA ALA A 160 -13.83 -6.28 -4.15
C ALA A 160 -14.17 -4.98 -3.44
N ASP A 161 -15.45 -4.73 -3.19
CA ASP A 161 -15.85 -3.76 -2.18
C ASP A 161 -15.63 -4.38 -0.79
N ILE A 162 -15.15 -3.60 0.17
CA ILE A 162 -14.94 -4.07 1.56
C ILE A 162 -16.21 -4.72 2.12
N TRP A 163 -17.40 -4.23 1.74
CA TRP A 163 -18.68 -4.71 2.25
C TRP A 163 -19.06 -6.09 1.73
N ASP A 164 -18.53 -6.48 0.58
CA ASP A 164 -18.78 -7.78 -0.06
C ASP A 164 -17.72 -8.83 0.29
N THR A 165 -16.73 -8.47 1.12
CA THR A 165 -15.62 -9.38 1.44
C THR A 165 -16.04 -10.46 2.45
N TYR A 166 -15.46 -11.66 2.29
CA TYR A 166 -15.59 -12.80 3.18
C TYR A 166 -14.25 -13.51 3.37
N HIS A 167 -14.17 -14.51 4.25
CA HIS A 167 -12.98 -15.33 4.52
C HIS A 167 -11.68 -14.55 4.84
N CYS A 168 -11.81 -13.34 5.39
CA CYS A 168 -10.68 -12.53 5.81
C CYS A 168 -10.97 -11.87 7.17
N GLY A 169 -10.19 -12.23 8.18
CA GLY A 169 -10.34 -11.70 9.55
C GLY A 169 -10.13 -10.20 9.62
N LEU A 170 -9.07 -9.69 8.93
CA LEU A 170 -8.78 -8.27 8.89
C LEU A 170 -9.92 -7.48 8.23
N SER A 171 -10.43 -7.93 7.08
CA SER A 171 -11.55 -7.23 6.43
C SER A 171 -12.81 -7.20 7.29
N LYS A 172 -13.10 -8.27 8.04
CA LYS A 172 -14.20 -8.31 9.01
C LYS A 172 -14.02 -7.27 10.11
N ALA A 173 -12.80 -7.16 10.66
CA ALA A 173 -12.48 -6.18 11.70
C ALA A 173 -12.57 -4.74 11.18
N VAL A 174 -12.02 -4.48 9.98
CA VAL A 174 -12.08 -3.18 9.31
C VAL A 174 -13.53 -2.76 9.06
N ARG A 175 -14.37 -3.63 8.48
CA ARG A 175 -15.80 -3.35 8.29
C ARG A 175 -16.49 -2.93 9.60
N LYS A 176 -16.30 -3.72 10.67
CA LYS A 176 -16.90 -3.44 11.97
C LYS A 176 -16.45 -2.08 12.52
N ARG A 177 -15.17 -1.73 12.34
CA ARG A 177 -14.63 -0.44 12.81
C ARG A 177 -15.16 0.72 11.98
N LEU A 178 -15.15 0.61 10.64
CA LEU A 178 -15.68 1.63 9.73
C LEU A 178 -17.18 1.89 9.96
N GLN A 179 -17.98 0.84 10.21
CA GLN A 179 -19.39 0.99 10.59
C GLN A 179 -19.56 1.82 11.88
N LYS A 180 -18.74 1.55 12.90
CA LYS A 180 -18.75 2.36 14.14
C LYS A 180 -18.35 3.82 13.93
N MET A 181 -17.52 4.09 12.90
CA MET A 181 -17.13 5.44 12.48
C MET A 181 -18.16 6.10 11.54
N GLY A 182 -19.31 5.46 11.29
CA GLY A 182 -20.38 5.97 10.43
C GLY A 182 -20.07 5.86 8.92
N ILE A 183 -19.01 5.14 8.53
CA ILE A 183 -18.61 5.00 7.13
C ILE A 183 -19.35 3.81 6.50
N LYS A 184 -20.09 4.09 5.42
CA LYS A 184 -20.82 3.10 4.63
C LYS A 184 -20.53 3.18 3.12
N ARG A 185 -19.59 4.04 2.73
CA ARG A 185 -19.20 4.25 1.33
C ARG A 185 -18.44 3.03 0.81
N LYS A 186 -18.49 2.81 -0.49
CA LYS A 186 -17.67 1.80 -1.18
C LYS A 186 -16.18 2.04 -0.93
N LEU A 187 -15.47 0.97 -0.60
CA LEU A 187 -14.03 0.96 -0.44
C LEU A 187 -13.46 -0.18 -1.27
N PRO A 188 -12.75 0.10 -2.36
CA PRO A 188 -12.04 -0.93 -3.10
C PRO A 188 -10.94 -1.54 -2.24
N VAL A 189 -10.91 -2.87 -2.18
CA VAL A 189 -9.90 -3.62 -1.43
C VAL A 189 -9.31 -4.74 -2.28
N ALA A 190 -8.03 -5.04 -2.03
CA ALA A 190 -7.39 -6.27 -2.48
C ALA A 190 -7.52 -7.31 -1.35
N VAL A 191 -8.18 -8.42 -1.62
CA VAL A 191 -8.46 -9.47 -0.64
C VAL A 191 -8.22 -10.85 -1.24
N SER A 192 -7.70 -11.79 -0.46
CA SER A 192 -7.63 -13.20 -0.85
C SER A 192 -8.75 -13.97 -0.18
N TYR A 193 -9.46 -14.77 -0.98
CA TYR A 193 -10.50 -15.69 -0.52
C TYR A 193 -9.99 -17.10 -0.26
N THR A 194 -8.68 -17.30 -0.24
CA THR A 194 -8.11 -18.58 0.19
C THR A 194 -8.74 -19.00 1.52
N HIS A 195 -9.28 -20.21 1.56
CA HIS A 195 -9.85 -20.77 2.78
C HIS A 195 -8.71 -21.25 3.69
N LEU A 196 -8.62 -20.69 4.89
CA LEU A 196 -7.65 -21.13 5.89
C LEU A 196 -8.06 -22.48 6.47
N ARG A 197 -7.14 -23.43 6.58
CA ARG A 197 -7.37 -24.69 7.29
C ARG A 197 -7.48 -24.42 8.78
N ALA A 198 -8.29 -25.21 9.50
CA ALA A 198 -8.61 -24.98 10.92
C ALA A 198 -7.39 -24.90 11.87
N HIS A 199 -6.24 -25.46 11.48
CA HIS A 199 -4.99 -25.40 12.27
C HIS A 199 -4.18 -24.10 12.11
N GLU A 200 -4.50 -23.27 11.12
CA GLU A 200 -3.74 -22.02 10.84
C GLU A 200 -4.32 -20.80 11.55
N THR A 201 -5.51 -20.93 12.15
CA THR A 201 -6.24 -19.81 12.77
C THR A 201 -5.88 -19.53 14.23
N SER A 202 -5.14 -20.42 14.89
CA SER A 202 -4.81 -20.32 16.33
C SER A 202 -3.44 -19.74 16.66
N GLN A 203 -2.59 -19.42 15.66
CA GLN A 203 -1.24 -18.90 15.89
C GLN A 203 -1.03 -17.44 15.44
N ASP A 204 -2.02 -16.80 14.82
CA ASP A 204 -1.89 -15.46 14.22
C ASP A 204 -2.82 -14.39 14.82
N LEU A 205 -3.22 -14.55 16.08
CA LEU A 205 -3.99 -13.54 16.84
C LEU A 205 -3.21 -12.98 18.02
#